data_35f8dd4dac2e50ccca6c8ee7cbafff96
#
_entry.id   35f8dd4dac2e50ccca6c8ee7cbafff96
#
_cell.length_a   1.000
_cell.length_b   1.000
_cell.length_c   1.000
_cell.angle_alpha   90.00
_cell.angle_beta   90.00
_cell.angle_gamma   90.00
#
_symmetry.space_group_name_H-M   'P 1'
#
loop_
_entity.id
_entity.type
_entity.pdbx_description
1 polymer ?
#
loop_
_entity_poly.entity_id
_entity_poly.type
_entity_poly.pdbx_seq_one_letter_code
_entity_poly.pdbx_strand_id
1 'polypeptide(L)'
;MSHNSIIRKIIVKLHLYTGLILGLIITLICLSGTAIVYKPELEKLSVKDIAFVKPASRTVSPQTLLENVRHEYPQAKINNMVLYGGEDCAYSFRTTFPDEKGRIQIYVNPYTGEVTGVDRYRHKVFQWLYDFHVNLLLKKQGATIVALSGFLLIFLTLSGFLLLPKRRIFSVNRKMGLRAKLFKSHSIIGICTSLFLLVIAFTGSYFGFKKEYQSFFESISAGKACLLYTSDAADE
;
A
#
# COMPACT_ATOMS: atom_id res chain seq x y z
N MET A 1 16.06 43.52 -10.67
CA MET A 1 16.08 42.04 -10.56
C MET A 1 14.95 41.51 -11.43
N SER A 2 15.25 40.60 -12.35
CA SER A 2 14.22 40.02 -13.24
C SER A 2 13.14 39.29 -12.45
N HIS A 3 11.87 39.50 -12.76
CA HIS A 3 10.70 38.83 -12.20
C HIS A 3 10.88 37.30 -12.09
N ASN A 4 11.49 36.70 -13.09
CA ASN A 4 11.85 35.26 -13.13
C ASN A 4 12.82 34.82 -11.99
N SER A 5 13.67 35.72 -11.48
CA SER A 5 14.60 35.39 -10.41
C SER A 5 13.90 35.34 -9.03
N ILE A 6 12.85 36.14 -8.83
CA ILE A 6 12.07 36.16 -7.61
C ILE A 6 11.21 34.91 -7.53
N ILE A 7 10.47 34.57 -8.59
CA ILE A 7 9.64 33.37 -8.66
C ILE A 7 10.47 32.13 -8.38
N ARG A 8 11.63 31.99 -9.03
CA ARG A 8 12.53 30.86 -8.79
C ARG A 8 12.98 30.75 -7.34
N LYS A 9 13.30 31.86 -6.68
CA LYS A 9 13.68 31.86 -5.25
C LYS A 9 12.54 31.39 -4.37
N ILE A 10 11.29 31.78 -4.67
CA ILE A 10 10.10 31.33 -3.95
C ILE A 10 9.93 29.83 -4.13
N ILE A 11 9.98 29.32 -5.35
CA ILE A 11 9.83 27.88 -5.65
C ILE A 11 10.91 27.07 -4.93
N VAL A 12 12.17 27.53 -4.92
CA VAL A 12 13.26 26.86 -4.19
C VAL A 12 12.96 26.75 -2.71
N LYS A 13 12.51 27.86 -2.07
CA LYS A 13 12.18 27.84 -0.64
C LYS A 13 10.99 26.91 -0.35
N LEU A 14 9.93 27.00 -1.15
CA LEU A 14 8.76 26.14 -0.99
C LEU A 14 9.14 24.67 -1.16
N HIS A 15 9.88 24.32 -2.21
CA HIS A 15 10.36 22.96 -2.43
C HIS A 15 11.23 22.46 -1.28
N LEU A 16 12.15 23.29 -0.79
CA LEU A 16 13.06 22.93 0.31
C LEU A 16 12.29 22.67 1.61
N TYR A 17 11.46 23.62 2.07
CA TYR A 17 10.76 23.49 3.35
C TYR A 17 9.68 22.42 3.31
N THR A 18 8.91 22.35 2.24
CA THR A 18 7.93 21.27 2.05
C THR A 18 8.64 19.91 1.97
N GLY A 19 9.75 19.83 1.24
CA GLY A 19 10.52 18.60 1.10
C GLY A 19 11.16 18.12 2.41
N LEU A 20 11.60 19.06 3.27
CA LEU A 20 12.16 18.70 4.56
C LEU A 20 11.12 18.10 5.52
N ILE A 21 9.96 18.76 5.63
CA ILE A 21 8.86 18.31 6.53
C ILE A 21 8.23 17.02 5.97
N LEU A 22 7.86 17.04 4.70
CA LEU A 22 7.18 15.92 4.07
C LEU A 22 8.11 14.71 3.90
N GLY A 23 9.40 14.94 3.69
CA GLY A 23 10.38 13.88 3.48
C GLY A 23 10.44 12.90 4.65
N LEU A 24 10.33 13.37 5.89
CA LEU A 24 10.25 12.49 7.06
C LEU A 24 8.98 11.64 7.02
N ILE A 25 7.83 12.25 6.78
CA ILE A 25 6.53 11.56 6.74
C ILE A 25 6.53 10.52 5.61
N ILE A 26 6.95 10.90 4.41
CA ILE A 26 7.01 9.98 3.25
C ILE A 26 7.98 8.83 3.51
N THR A 27 9.15 9.09 4.12
CA THR A 27 10.10 8.02 4.46
C THR A 27 9.45 6.98 5.38
N LEU A 28 8.75 7.42 6.42
CA LEU A 28 8.06 6.52 7.34
C LEU A 28 6.94 5.72 6.65
N ILE A 29 6.15 6.38 5.78
CA ILE A 29 5.12 5.72 4.98
C ILE A 29 5.75 4.71 4.01
N CYS A 30 6.85 5.04 3.34
CA CYS A 30 7.53 4.12 2.43
C CYS A 30 8.11 2.90 3.16
N LEU A 31 8.74 3.10 4.33
CA LEU A 31 9.28 2.00 5.14
C LEU A 31 8.16 1.04 5.59
N SER A 32 7.05 1.57 6.09
CA SER A 32 5.90 0.75 6.49
C SER A 32 5.28 0.02 5.29
N GLY A 33 5.12 0.68 4.15
CA GLY A 33 4.63 0.08 2.92
C GLY A 33 5.53 -1.05 2.42
N THR A 34 6.84 -0.86 2.45
CA THR A 34 7.82 -1.90 2.10
C THR A 34 7.69 -3.11 3.02
N ALA A 35 7.56 -2.89 4.34
CA ALA A 35 7.36 -3.97 5.30
C ALA A 35 6.07 -4.76 5.03
N ILE A 36 4.98 -4.08 4.61
CA ILE A 36 3.70 -4.72 4.28
C ILE A 36 3.81 -5.60 3.02
N VAL A 37 4.63 -5.24 2.04
CA VAL A 37 4.85 -6.05 0.83
C VAL A 37 5.39 -7.45 1.18
N TYR A 38 6.26 -7.55 2.17
CA TYR A 38 6.82 -8.82 2.64
C TYR A 38 5.92 -9.58 3.64
N LYS A 39 4.71 -9.07 3.87
CA LYS A 39 3.76 -9.71 4.80
C LYS A 39 3.50 -11.19 4.50
N PRO A 40 3.20 -11.61 3.24
CA PRO A 40 2.90 -13.02 2.95
C PRO A 40 4.06 -13.96 3.31
N GLU A 41 5.29 -13.55 3.00
CA GLU A 41 6.50 -14.33 3.28
C GLU A 41 6.77 -14.44 4.78
N LEU A 42 6.62 -13.32 5.50
CA LEU A 42 6.84 -13.28 6.94
C LEU A 42 5.74 -14.03 7.71
N GLU A 43 4.49 -13.94 7.26
CA GLU A 43 3.39 -14.72 7.82
C GLU A 43 3.62 -16.22 7.64
N LYS A 44 4.00 -16.67 6.44
CA LYS A 44 4.35 -18.08 6.20
C LYS A 44 5.44 -18.57 7.14
N LEU A 45 6.52 -17.79 7.31
CA LEU A 45 7.60 -18.15 8.21
C LEU A 45 7.15 -18.24 9.68
N SER A 46 6.18 -17.44 10.06
CA SER A 46 5.69 -17.37 11.45
C SER A 46 4.69 -18.45 11.79
N VAL A 47 4.07 -19.11 10.81
CA VAL A 47 3.06 -20.20 10.96
C VAL A 47 3.52 -21.50 10.29
N LYS A 48 4.83 -21.77 10.27
CA LYS A 48 5.41 -22.92 9.56
C LYS A 48 4.68 -24.22 9.82
N ASP A 49 4.35 -24.49 11.08
CA ASP A 49 3.77 -25.74 11.51
C ASP A 49 2.35 -26.00 10.98
N ILE A 50 1.63 -24.93 10.57
CA ILE A 50 0.25 -25.01 10.09
C ILE A 50 0.10 -24.55 8.64
N ALA A 51 1.07 -23.80 8.09
CA ALA A 51 1.03 -23.25 6.75
C ALA A 51 1.70 -24.15 5.71
N PHE A 52 2.55 -25.12 6.12
CA PHE A 52 3.20 -26.05 5.22
C PHE A 52 2.66 -27.46 5.38
N VAL A 53 2.44 -28.12 4.25
CA VAL A 53 1.90 -29.48 4.14
C VAL A 53 2.77 -30.32 3.22
N LYS A 54 2.68 -31.64 3.34
CA LYS A 54 3.32 -32.53 2.38
C LYS A 54 2.50 -32.58 1.10
N PRO A 55 3.09 -32.31 -0.06
CA PRO A 55 2.40 -32.41 -1.33
C PRO A 55 1.91 -33.84 -1.61
N ALA A 56 0.74 -33.94 -2.26
CA ALA A 56 0.19 -35.18 -2.76
C ALA A 56 -0.31 -34.98 -4.20
N SER A 57 -0.63 -36.09 -4.89
CA SER A 57 -0.94 -36.07 -6.32
C SER A 57 -2.26 -35.39 -6.71
N ARG A 58 -3.18 -35.23 -5.76
CA ARG A 58 -4.51 -34.65 -6.05
C ARG A 58 -5.00 -33.80 -4.89
N THR A 59 -5.52 -32.62 -5.21
CA THR A 59 -6.17 -31.71 -4.24
C THR A 59 -7.65 -32.03 -4.09
N VAL A 60 -8.17 -31.79 -2.91
CA VAL A 60 -9.61 -31.83 -2.61
C VAL A 60 -10.29 -30.60 -3.22
N SER A 61 -11.56 -30.73 -3.59
CA SER A 61 -12.26 -29.59 -4.18
C SER A 61 -12.40 -28.43 -3.20
N PRO A 62 -12.35 -27.17 -3.67
CA PRO A 62 -12.54 -25.99 -2.80
C PRO A 62 -13.87 -26.03 -2.04
N GLN A 63 -14.91 -26.61 -2.64
CA GLN A 63 -16.22 -26.77 -2.02
C GLN A 63 -16.12 -27.70 -0.80
N THR A 64 -15.46 -28.84 -0.94
CA THR A 64 -15.29 -29.81 0.16
C THR A 64 -14.45 -29.20 1.29
N LEU A 65 -13.38 -28.43 0.95
CA LEU A 65 -12.58 -27.72 1.96
C LEU A 65 -13.43 -26.72 2.76
N LEU A 66 -14.32 -25.98 2.06
CA LEU A 66 -15.24 -25.05 2.70
C LEU A 66 -16.23 -25.75 3.64
N GLU A 67 -16.76 -26.89 3.21
CA GLU A 67 -17.70 -27.70 4.02
C GLU A 67 -17.01 -28.27 5.27
N ASN A 68 -15.78 -28.75 5.16
CA ASN A 68 -14.99 -29.22 6.29
C ASN A 68 -14.75 -28.11 7.33
N VAL A 69 -14.37 -26.92 6.87
CA VAL A 69 -14.19 -25.77 7.78
C VAL A 69 -15.50 -25.35 8.46
N ARG A 70 -16.60 -25.35 7.72
CA ARG A 70 -17.93 -25.05 8.31
C ARG A 70 -18.37 -26.08 9.33
N HIS A 71 -18.07 -27.35 9.07
CA HIS A 71 -18.40 -28.42 9.99
C HIS A 71 -17.59 -28.33 11.29
N GLU A 72 -16.29 -28.04 11.18
CA GLU A 72 -15.39 -27.96 12.34
C GLU A 72 -15.56 -26.63 13.12
N TYR A 73 -15.88 -25.53 12.40
CA TYR A 73 -16.06 -24.19 12.99
C TYR A 73 -17.40 -23.56 12.60
N PRO A 74 -18.54 -24.10 13.09
CA PRO A 74 -19.88 -23.66 12.66
C PRO A 74 -20.18 -22.18 13.01
N GLN A 75 -19.53 -21.62 14.03
CA GLN A 75 -19.68 -20.21 14.41
C GLN A 75 -18.80 -19.26 13.61
N ALA A 76 -17.89 -19.77 12.78
CA ALA A 76 -17.00 -18.94 11.99
C ALA A 76 -17.70 -18.37 10.75
N LYS A 77 -17.77 -17.06 10.63
CA LYS A 77 -18.18 -16.41 9.39
C LYS A 77 -16.98 -16.41 8.44
N ILE A 78 -17.07 -17.19 7.36
CA ILE A 78 -16.03 -17.30 6.34
C ILE A 78 -16.19 -16.14 5.36
N ASN A 79 -15.14 -15.31 5.22
CA ASN A 79 -15.15 -14.14 4.36
C ASN A 79 -14.57 -14.45 2.98
N ASN A 80 -13.40 -15.10 2.92
CA ASN A 80 -12.77 -15.53 1.68
C ASN A 80 -11.77 -16.66 1.93
N MET A 81 -11.45 -17.38 0.85
CA MET A 81 -10.39 -18.37 0.79
C MET A 81 -9.16 -17.75 0.15
N VAL A 82 -7.98 -18.02 0.69
CA VAL A 82 -6.69 -17.57 0.16
C VAL A 82 -5.88 -18.80 -0.26
N LEU A 83 -5.53 -18.81 -1.53
CA LEU A 83 -4.67 -19.82 -2.15
C LEU A 83 -3.24 -19.28 -2.15
N TYR A 84 -2.32 -19.95 -1.48
CA TYR A 84 -0.91 -19.60 -1.56
C TYR A 84 -0.26 -20.37 -2.72
N GLY A 85 0.60 -19.70 -3.48
CA GLY A 85 1.36 -20.35 -4.54
C GLY A 85 2.43 -21.28 -3.94
N GLY A 86 2.39 -22.56 -4.32
CA GLY A 86 3.32 -23.61 -3.88
C GLY A 86 2.55 -24.87 -3.55
N GLU A 87 3.07 -26.01 -4.00
CA GLU A 87 2.47 -27.33 -3.74
C GLU A 87 2.55 -27.73 -2.26
N ASP A 88 3.50 -27.17 -1.54
CA ASP A 88 3.75 -27.40 -0.12
C ASP A 88 2.98 -26.45 0.82
N CYS A 89 2.03 -25.69 0.28
CA CYS A 89 1.30 -24.68 1.06
C CYS A 89 -0.11 -25.15 1.42
N ALA A 90 -0.49 -25.01 2.70
CA ALA A 90 -1.87 -25.07 3.13
C ALA A 90 -2.69 -23.92 2.55
N TYR A 91 -3.95 -24.14 2.24
CA TYR A 91 -4.89 -23.08 1.93
C TYR A 91 -5.38 -22.44 3.23
N SER A 92 -5.77 -21.16 3.20
CA SER A 92 -6.34 -20.54 4.38
C SER A 92 -7.71 -19.91 4.13
N PHE A 93 -8.58 -20.01 5.12
CA PHE A 93 -9.86 -19.33 5.16
C PHE A 93 -9.77 -18.14 6.11
N ARG A 94 -10.02 -16.93 5.60
CA ARG A 94 -10.16 -15.74 6.44
C ARG A 94 -11.55 -15.74 7.05
N THR A 95 -11.60 -15.74 8.38
CA THR A 95 -12.83 -15.86 9.15
C THR A 95 -12.95 -14.74 10.18
N THR A 96 -14.18 -14.56 10.66
CA THR A 96 -14.51 -13.74 11.82
C THR A 96 -15.36 -14.58 12.76
N PHE A 97 -15.13 -14.45 14.06
CA PHE A 97 -15.92 -15.12 15.11
C PHE A 97 -16.70 -14.07 15.89
N PRO A 98 -17.93 -14.37 16.35
CA PRO A 98 -18.77 -13.40 17.06
C PRO A 98 -18.09 -12.86 18.33
N ASP A 99 -17.37 -13.73 19.04
CA ASP A 99 -16.78 -13.43 20.35
C ASP A 99 -15.31 -13.01 20.29
N GLU A 100 -14.70 -12.98 19.08
CA GLU A 100 -13.29 -12.65 18.90
C GLU A 100 -13.13 -11.42 18.01
N LYS A 101 -12.36 -10.43 18.48
CA LYS A 101 -12.03 -9.24 17.69
C LYS A 101 -10.85 -9.53 16.78
N GLY A 102 -11.05 -9.28 15.49
CA GLY A 102 -9.99 -9.36 14.48
C GLY A 102 -10.26 -10.41 13.41
N ARG A 103 -9.32 -10.50 12.47
CA ARG A 103 -9.35 -11.52 11.41
C ARG A 103 -8.59 -12.73 11.87
N ILE A 104 -9.25 -13.89 11.78
CA ILE A 104 -8.68 -15.20 12.14
C ILE A 104 -8.49 -15.97 10.85
N GLN A 105 -7.37 -16.68 10.73
CA GLN A 105 -7.11 -17.55 9.60
C GLN A 105 -7.13 -19.00 10.03
N ILE A 106 -7.96 -19.82 9.36
CA ILE A 106 -8.01 -21.26 9.50
C ILE A 106 -7.26 -21.86 8.33
N TYR A 107 -6.20 -22.62 8.61
CA TYR A 107 -5.38 -23.29 7.60
C TYR A 107 -5.89 -24.71 7.37
N VAL A 108 -5.92 -25.12 6.11
CA VAL A 108 -6.44 -26.42 5.69
C VAL A 108 -5.48 -27.08 4.71
N ASN A 109 -5.21 -28.34 4.90
CA ASN A 109 -4.42 -29.13 3.96
C ASN A 109 -5.21 -29.33 2.66
N PRO A 110 -4.73 -28.85 1.51
CA PRO A 110 -5.47 -28.94 0.25
C PRO A 110 -5.57 -30.39 -0.27
N TYR A 111 -4.79 -31.32 0.24
CA TYR A 111 -4.77 -32.71 -0.22
C TYR A 111 -5.65 -33.64 0.63
N THR A 112 -5.71 -33.40 1.95
CA THR A 112 -6.51 -34.23 2.87
C THR A 112 -7.84 -33.58 3.25
N GLY A 113 -7.95 -32.25 3.15
CA GLY A 113 -9.11 -31.49 3.60
C GLY A 113 -9.15 -31.25 5.10
N GLU A 114 -8.12 -31.67 5.86
CA GLU A 114 -8.05 -31.51 7.30
C GLU A 114 -7.56 -30.12 7.68
N VAL A 115 -8.07 -29.57 8.79
CA VAL A 115 -7.59 -28.31 9.35
C VAL A 115 -6.20 -28.55 9.97
N THR A 116 -5.20 -27.83 9.48
CA THR A 116 -3.83 -27.91 10.01
C THR A 116 -3.61 -26.98 11.20
N GLY A 117 -4.43 -25.95 11.35
CA GLY A 117 -4.40 -25.07 12.51
C GLY A 117 -5.12 -23.75 12.31
N VAL A 118 -5.18 -22.97 13.39
CA VAL A 118 -5.87 -21.66 13.43
C VAL A 118 -4.90 -20.59 13.93
N ASP A 119 -4.74 -19.54 13.14
CA ASP A 119 -3.95 -18.37 13.53
C ASP A 119 -4.85 -17.24 14.03
N ARG A 120 -4.84 -17.01 15.36
CA ARG A 120 -5.66 -16.01 16.05
C ARG A 120 -4.92 -14.70 16.36
N TYR A 121 -3.60 -14.70 16.36
CA TYR A 121 -2.85 -13.66 17.08
C TYR A 121 -1.81 -12.90 16.26
N ARG A 122 -1.41 -13.38 15.09
CA ARG A 122 -0.20 -12.89 14.38
C ARG A 122 -0.42 -11.66 13.52
N HIS A 123 -1.66 -11.32 13.24
CA HIS A 123 -1.97 -10.17 12.39
C HIS A 123 -1.80 -8.80 13.06
N LYS A 124 -1.60 -8.74 14.38
CA LYS A 124 -1.52 -7.46 15.11
C LYS A 124 -0.38 -6.56 14.61
N VAL A 125 0.80 -7.12 14.36
CA VAL A 125 1.96 -6.35 13.89
C VAL A 125 1.73 -5.82 12.47
N PHE A 126 1.27 -6.68 11.56
CA PHE A 126 0.98 -6.27 10.18
C PHE A 126 -0.26 -5.37 10.09
N GLN A 127 -1.25 -5.58 10.93
CA GLN A 127 -2.38 -4.65 11.03
C GLN A 127 -1.92 -3.29 11.54
N TRP A 128 -1.06 -3.25 12.54
CA TRP A 128 -0.45 -2.03 13.05
C TRP A 128 0.39 -1.32 11.96
N LEU A 129 1.22 -2.05 11.22
CA LEU A 129 1.99 -1.51 10.09
C LEU A 129 1.07 -0.97 8.99
N TYR A 130 0.00 -1.69 8.67
CA TYR A 130 -1.00 -1.24 7.70
C TYR A 130 -1.70 0.03 8.17
N ASP A 131 -2.17 0.06 9.40
CA ASP A 131 -2.82 1.24 9.99
C ASP A 131 -1.85 2.43 10.07
N PHE A 132 -0.58 2.16 10.37
CA PHE A 132 0.46 3.18 10.31
C PHE A 132 0.65 3.72 8.88
N HIS A 133 0.73 2.83 7.89
CA HIS A 133 0.93 3.20 6.49
C HIS A 133 -0.23 4.04 5.93
N VAL A 134 -1.48 3.64 6.21
CA VAL A 134 -2.66 4.29 5.61
C VAL A 134 -3.17 5.48 6.42
N ASN A 135 -2.88 5.55 7.72
CA ASN A 135 -3.45 6.57 8.59
C ASN A 135 -2.55 7.02 9.76
N LEU A 136 -1.26 6.67 9.77
CA LEU A 136 -0.29 7.04 10.82
C LEU A 136 -0.78 6.69 12.24
N LEU A 137 -1.63 5.68 12.39
CA LEU A 137 -2.34 5.30 13.63
C LEU A 137 -3.29 6.37 14.20
N LEU A 138 -3.56 7.43 13.45
CA LEU A 138 -4.42 8.56 13.84
C LEU A 138 -5.84 8.45 13.25
N LYS A 139 -6.24 7.26 12.76
CA LYS A 139 -7.57 7.00 12.18
C LYS A 139 -7.89 8.00 11.05
N LYS A 140 -9.08 8.63 11.11
CA LYS A 140 -9.55 9.55 10.06
C LYS A 140 -8.62 10.76 9.86
N GLN A 141 -8.09 11.35 10.94
CA GLN A 141 -7.18 12.50 10.86
C GLN A 141 -5.88 12.11 10.16
N GLY A 142 -5.31 10.96 10.51
CA GLY A 142 -4.11 10.45 9.88
C GLY A 142 -4.30 10.11 8.40
N ALA A 143 -5.44 9.52 8.03
CA ALA A 143 -5.75 9.26 6.62
C ALA A 143 -5.79 10.56 5.80
N THR A 144 -6.34 11.64 6.36
CA THR A 144 -6.31 12.97 5.72
C THR A 144 -4.88 13.50 5.58
N ILE A 145 -4.03 13.34 6.62
CA ILE A 145 -2.60 13.74 6.56
C ILE A 145 -1.86 12.96 5.47
N VAL A 146 -2.05 11.64 5.40
CA VAL A 146 -1.43 10.79 4.38
C VAL A 146 -1.88 11.20 2.97
N ALA A 147 -3.17 11.43 2.77
CA ALA A 147 -3.70 11.85 1.48
C ALA A 147 -3.21 13.26 1.07
N LEU A 148 -3.15 14.22 2.02
CA LEU A 148 -2.57 15.55 1.78
C LEU A 148 -1.09 15.45 1.45
N SER A 149 -0.36 14.52 2.09
CA SER A 149 1.04 14.23 1.76
C SER A 149 1.22 13.80 0.30
N GLY A 150 0.25 13.09 -0.29
CA GLY A 150 0.22 12.75 -1.71
C GLY A 150 0.17 14.01 -2.60
N PHE A 151 -0.71 14.97 -2.32
CA PHE A 151 -0.76 16.24 -3.07
C PHE A 151 0.53 17.04 -2.94
N LEU A 152 1.09 17.12 -1.74
CA LEU A 152 2.37 17.80 -1.51
C LEU A 152 3.52 17.09 -2.25
N LEU A 153 3.49 15.77 -2.37
CA LEU A 153 4.47 15.02 -3.15
C LEU A 153 4.34 15.30 -4.66
N ILE A 154 3.11 15.42 -5.19
CA ILE A 154 2.89 15.87 -6.58
C ILE A 154 3.50 17.26 -6.77
N PHE A 155 3.22 18.21 -5.87
CA PHE A 155 3.81 19.55 -5.92
C PHE A 155 5.34 19.50 -5.88
N LEU A 156 5.95 18.70 -5.00
CA LEU A 156 7.40 18.54 -4.90
C LEU A 156 7.99 17.97 -6.19
N THR A 157 7.35 16.97 -6.79
CA THR A 157 7.82 16.36 -8.03
C THR A 157 7.77 17.36 -9.18
N LEU A 158 6.66 18.08 -9.35
CA LEU A 158 6.51 19.09 -10.39
C LEU A 158 7.46 20.28 -10.18
N SER A 159 7.56 20.81 -8.96
CA SER A 159 8.50 21.89 -8.64
C SER A 159 9.96 21.46 -8.82
N GLY A 160 10.27 20.19 -8.54
CA GLY A 160 11.59 19.61 -8.80
C GLY A 160 11.98 19.70 -10.27
N PHE A 161 11.08 19.40 -11.20
CA PHE A 161 11.33 19.59 -12.64
C PHE A 161 11.63 21.06 -13.02
N LEU A 162 10.89 22.01 -12.43
CA LEU A 162 11.12 23.44 -12.69
C LEU A 162 12.49 23.92 -12.16
N LEU A 163 13.01 23.25 -11.13
CA LEU A 163 14.28 23.60 -10.50
C LEU A 163 15.50 22.89 -11.11
N LEU A 164 15.29 21.96 -12.03
CA LEU A 164 16.38 21.21 -12.66
C LEU A 164 17.42 22.14 -13.30
N PRO A 165 18.70 21.86 -13.11
CA PRO A 165 19.75 22.60 -13.80
C PRO A 165 19.70 22.29 -15.29
N LYS A 166 19.66 23.36 -16.13
CA LYS A 166 19.52 23.25 -17.60
C LYS A 166 20.68 22.55 -18.32
N ARG A 167 21.81 22.29 -17.62
CA ARG A 167 23.02 21.71 -18.22
C ARG A 167 23.62 20.60 -17.37
N ARG A 168 24.08 19.52 -18.01
CA ARG A 168 24.92 18.44 -17.46
C ARG A 168 24.38 17.78 -16.17
N ILE A 169 23.12 17.44 -16.12
CA ILE A 169 22.49 16.77 -14.97
C ILE A 169 23.21 15.44 -14.68
N PHE A 170 23.49 14.64 -15.70
CA PHE A 170 24.10 13.30 -15.58
C PHE A 170 25.64 13.28 -15.45
N SER A 171 26.30 14.44 -15.53
CA SER A 171 27.77 14.50 -15.37
C SER A 171 28.17 14.57 -13.89
N VAL A 172 28.55 13.45 -13.30
CA VAL A 172 29.10 13.40 -11.92
C VAL A 172 30.64 13.39 -11.99
N ASN A 173 31.26 14.40 -11.42
CA ASN A 173 32.72 14.43 -11.28
C ASN A 173 33.14 13.98 -9.87
N ARG A 174 34.10 13.04 -9.79
CA ARG A 174 34.62 12.52 -8.50
C ARG A 174 35.21 13.60 -7.61
N LYS A 175 35.74 14.69 -8.20
CA LYS A 175 36.34 15.82 -7.48
C LYS A 175 35.35 16.80 -6.85
N MET A 176 34.02 16.59 -7.05
CA MET A 176 32.99 17.46 -6.46
C MET A 176 32.90 17.28 -4.94
N GLY A 177 32.71 18.38 -4.22
CA GLY A 177 32.43 18.34 -2.79
C GLY A 177 31.10 17.63 -2.46
N LEU A 178 30.94 17.14 -1.23
CA LEU A 178 29.80 16.33 -0.76
C LEU A 178 28.46 17.00 -1.06
N ARG A 179 28.29 18.29 -0.75
CA ARG A 179 27.04 19.04 -1.01
C ARG A 179 26.62 18.99 -2.49
N ALA A 180 27.55 19.15 -3.40
CA ALA A 180 27.28 19.12 -4.83
C ALA A 180 26.96 17.70 -5.32
N LYS A 181 27.58 16.68 -4.75
CA LYS A 181 27.25 15.27 -5.02
C LYS A 181 25.83 14.94 -4.57
N LEU A 182 25.47 15.29 -3.33
CA LEU A 182 24.12 15.05 -2.80
C LEU A 182 23.04 15.76 -3.63
N PHE A 183 23.26 17.03 -4.01
CA PHE A 183 22.34 17.76 -4.87
C PHE A 183 22.15 17.08 -6.23
N LYS A 184 23.23 16.64 -6.86
CA LYS A 184 23.16 15.92 -8.14
C LYS A 184 22.49 14.56 -8.01
N SER A 185 22.84 13.79 -6.97
CA SER A 185 22.18 12.49 -6.71
C SER A 185 20.68 12.66 -6.52
N HIS A 186 20.26 13.65 -5.71
CA HIS A 186 18.86 13.98 -5.55
C HIS A 186 18.17 14.32 -6.89
N SER A 187 18.82 15.14 -7.73
CA SER A 187 18.27 15.52 -9.04
C SER A 187 18.14 14.31 -9.98
N ILE A 188 19.16 13.46 -10.05
CA ILE A 188 19.15 12.26 -10.92
C ILE A 188 18.09 11.26 -10.45
N ILE A 189 18.13 10.92 -9.16
CA ILE A 189 17.16 9.99 -8.56
C ILE A 189 15.73 10.54 -8.73
N GLY A 190 15.54 11.84 -8.44
CA GLY A 190 14.24 12.50 -8.58
C GLY A 190 13.68 12.42 -9.99
N ILE A 191 14.51 12.63 -11.03
CA ILE A 191 14.06 12.48 -12.44
C ILE A 191 13.69 11.02 -12.73
N CYS A 192 14.58 10.08 -12.39
CA CYS A 192 14.37 8.66 -12.69
C CYS A 192 13.12 8.08 -12.01
N THR A 193 12.79 8.57 -10.80
CA THR A 193 11.65 8.06 -10.02
C THR A 193 10.39 8.90 -10.18
N SER A 194 10.46 10.08 -10.79
CA SER A 194 9.38 11.07 -10.82
C SER A 194 8.04 10.55 -11.34
N LEU A 195 8.07 9.78 -12.44
CA LEU A 195 6.84 9.21 -13.01
C LEU A 195 6.15 8.26 -12.02
N PHE A 196 6.92 7.37 -11.39
CA PHE A 196 6.40 6.44 -10.37
C PHE A 196 5.88 7.20 -9.15
N LEU A 197 6.60 8.22 -8.70
CA LEU A 197 6.18 9.05 -7.57
C LEU A 197 4.88 9.80 -7.87
N LEU A 198 4.69 10.32 -9.09
CA LEU A 198 3.43 10.97 -9.50
C LEU A 198 2.26 9.98 -9.47
N VAL A 199 2.44 8.77 -10.02
CA VAL A 199 1.38 7.74 -10.02
C VAL A 199 1.03 7.32 -8.60
N ILE A 200 2.04 7.03 -7.76
CA ILE A 200 1.83 6.61 -6.37
C ILE A 200 1.18 7.73 -5.55
N ALA A 201 1.63 8.98 -5.71
CA ALA A 201 1.09 10.13 -5.01
C ALA A 201 -0.38 10.40 -5.40
N PHE A 202 -0.69 10.31 -6.69
CA PHE A 202 -2.06 10.49 -7.19
C PHE A 202 -2.98 9.39 -6.68
N THR A 203 -2.60 8.11 -6.84
CA THR A 203 -3.41 6.98 -6.37
C THR A 203 -3.51 6.94 -4.84
N GLY A 204 -2.45 7.27 -4.11
CA GLY A 204 -2.47 7.36 -2.65
C GLY A 204 -3.40 8.46 -2.14
N SER A 205 -3.39 9.64 -2.76
CA SER A 205 -4.30 10.74 -2.40
C SER A 205 -5.77 10.43 -2.70
N TYR A 206 -6.04 9.62 -3.74
CA TYR A 206 -7.40 9.17 -4.07
C TYR A 206 -8.09 8.46 -2.90
N PHE A 207 -7.38 7.58 -2.17
CA PHE A 207 -7.99 6.83 -1.07
C PHE A 207 -8.48 7.74 0.07
N GLY A 208 -7.82 8.86 0.32
CA GLY A 208 -8.23 9.82 1.36
C GLY A 208 -9.29 10.82 0.91
N PHE A 209 -9.37 11.11 -0.40
CA PHE A 209 -10.26 12.11 -1.01
C PHE A 209 -11.13 11.52 -2.12
N LYS A 210 -11.62 10.30 -1.90
CA LYS A 210 -12.39 9.54 -2.91
C LYS A 210 -13.60 10.33 -3.45
N LYS A 211 -14.35 10.99 -2.58
CA LYS A 211 -15.55 11.75 -2.96
C LYS A 211 -15.21 12.96 -3.83
N GLU A 212 -14.17 13.69 -3.46
CA GLU A 212 -13.70 14.86 -4.17
C GLU A 212 -13.18 14.49 -5.57
N TYR A 213 -12.43 13.39 -5.67
CA TYR A 213 -11.98 12.86 -6.95
C TYR A 213 -13.14 12.40 -7.83
N GLN A 214 -14.12 11.69 -7.28
CA GLN A 214 -15.31 11.26 -8.01
C GLN A 214 -16.06 12.48 -8.55
N SER A 215 -16.37 13.46 -7.70
CA SER A 215 -17.04 14.70 -8.11
C SER A 215 -16.28 15.47 -9.19
N PHE A 216 -14.96 15.53 -9.08
CA PHE A 216 -14.10 16.13 -10.10
C PHE A 216 -14.19 15.40 -11.44
N PHE A 217 -14.09 14.07 -11.47
CA PHE A 217 -14.20 13.29 -12.69
C PHE A 217 -15.60 13.34 -13.30
N GLU A 218 -16.65 13.33 -12.47
CA GLU A 218 -18.03 13.51 -12.90
C GLU A 218 -18.25 14.88 -13.57
N SER A 219 -17.63 15.94 -13.04
CA SER A 219 -17.72 17.28 -13.62
C SER A 219 -17.03 17.42 -14.98
N ILE A 220 -15.97 16.64 -15.22
CA ILE A 220 -15.22 16.63 -16.49
C ILE A 220 -15.90 15.72 -17.52
N SER A 221 -16.42 14.58 -17.10
CA SER A 221 -17.17 13.67 -17.95
C SER A 221 -18.58 14.24 -18.19
N ALA A 222 -18.71 15.31 -18.96
CA ALA A 222 -19.97 15.96 -19.35
C ALA A 222 -20.87 15.07 -20.24
N GLY A 223 -20.76 13.78 -20.15
CA GLY A 223 -21.60 12.80 -20.76
C GLY A 223 -21.98 11.76 -19.74
N LYS A 224 -23.26 11.61 -19.46
CA LYS A 224 -23.89 10.59 -18.64
C LYS A 224 -23.21 9.22 -18.74
N ALA A 225 -22.04 9.04 -18.13
CA ALA A 225 -21.53 7.74 -17.85
C ALA A 225 -22.42 7.18 -16.73
N CYS A 226 -23.27 6.25 -17.10
CA CYS A 226 -24.07 5.46 -16.18
C CYS A 226 -23.09 4.69 -15.26
N LEU A 227 -22.63 5.31 -14.18
CA LEU A 227 -21.98 4.63 -13.07
C LEU A 227 -23.03 3.99 -12.17
N LEU A 228 -23.98 3.32 -12.81
CA LEU A 228 -25.06 2.60 -12.20
C LEU A 228 -24.65 1.15 -12.01
N TYR A 229 -23.56 0.87 -11.30
CA TYR A 229 -23.28 -0.51 -10.99
C TYR A 229 -22.25 -0.76 -9.87
N THR A 230 -22.38 -0.17 -8.68
CA THR A 230 -21.60 -0.70 -7.54
C THR A 230 -22.15 -0.35 -6.15
N SER A 231 -23.30 0.33 -6.02
CA SER A 231 -23.80 0.65 -4.68
C SER A 231 -24.84 -0.32 -4.14
N ASP A 232 -25.55 -1.05 -5.03
CA ASP A 232 -26.70 -1.84 -4.60
C ASP A 232 -26.39 -3.32 -4.34
N ALA A 233 -25.15 -3.76 -4.55
CA ALA A 233 -24.76 -5.15 -4.26
C ALA A 233 -24.11 -5.35 -2.88
N ALA A 234 -24.08 -4.31 -2.05
CA ALA A 234 -23.48 -4.37 -0.71
C ALA A 234 -24.48 -4.30 0.45
N ASP A 235 -25.80 -4.12 0.15
CA ASP A 235 -26.86 -3.95 1.14
C ASP A 235 -27.94 -5.04 1.09
N GLU A 236 -27.70 -6.18 0.37
CA GLU A 236 -28.53 -7.39 0.48
C GLU A 236 -27.77 -8.56 1.13
#